data_0e60839f5d0596743ba355c4e2062202
#
_entry.id   0e60839f5d0596743ba355c4e2062202
#
_cell.length_a   1.000
_cell.length_b   1.000
_cell.length_c   1.000
_cell.angle_alpha   90.00
_cell.angle_beta   90.00
_cell.angle_gamma   90.00
#
_symmetry.space_group_name_H-M   'P 1'
#
loop_
_entity.id
_entity.type
_entity.pdbx_description
1 polymer ?
#
loop_
_entity_poly.entity_id
_entity_poly.type
_entity_poly.pdbx_seq_one_letter_code
_entity_poly.pdbx_strand_id
1 'polypeptide(L)'
;KLGLDDTAFSGRFGIADFARQSLRAQLKGDKLDLDRYLPAKAKQAQDAASATRKAEVDATVASAAQGNTPLPEKPTRQAWSDAPLLPIATLRKLDLDVALNFGRLTVEKLPIDDASLKLRGQGGVISLDDMRGGLYNGRFNAKANLDVRQDSAVLTATKHIANVPVERLLEAQGKKPPVKGLLDLDADIRTSGNSEKSWIDHLNGNARFSLINGVLPDANLEQQLCQGIATLNRKALAGTHGGKDTPFRELKGSLNFTNGVASNPDLKVAIPGLAVSGHGDIDLRVLGMDYRIGVEIQGDKSDMPDPACQVNQRYAGIEWPLLCRGPLELGAKACRLDKEGMGKVAAKLAGNRLNEKLEEKLGDKVSPELKDALKGLFNRK
;
A
#
# COMPACT_ATOMS: atom_id res chain seq x y z
N LYS A 1 37.32 -2.42 24.22
CA LYS A 1 36.92 -2.57 22.80
C LYS A 1 36.72 -4.07 22.57
N LEU A 2 35.56 -4.44 22.04
CA LEU A 2 35.25 -5.79 21.60
C LEU A 2 35.17 -5.77 20.08
N GLY A 3 35.73 -6.76 19.41
CA GLY A 3 35.56 -6.96 17.98
C GLY A 3 34.70 -8.19 17.76
N LEU A 4 33.72 -8.12 16.85
CA LEU A 4 32.97 -9.25 16.36
C LEU A 4 32.96 -9.14 14.84
N ASP A 5 33.58 -10.11 14.17
CA ASP A 5 33.88 -10.06 12.75
C ASP A 5 34.59 -8.72 12.37
N ASP A 6 34.05 -7.97 11.41
CA ASP A 6 34.56 -6.68 10.94
C ASP A 6 34.02 -5.49 11.75
N THR A 7 33.36 -5.72 12.89
CA THR A 7 32.71 -4.67 13.68
C THR A 7 33.49 -4.35 14.92
N ALA A 8 33.80 -3.09 15.13
CA ALA A 8 34.40 -2.59 16.36
C ALA A 8 33.34 -2.05 17.31
N PHE A 9 33.22 -2.66 18.49
CA PHE A 9 32.29 -2.21 19.53
C PHE A 9 33.01 -1.44 20.62
N SER A 10 32.34 -0.43 21.11
CA SER A 10 32.72 0.28 22.35
C SER A 10 31.49 0.37 23.26
N GLY A 11 31.69 0.26 24.56
CA GLY A 11 30.61 0.38 25.52
C GLY A 11 30.73 -0.60 26.67
N ARG A 12 29.60 -0.91 27.28
CA ARG A 12 29.50 -1.78 28.44
C ARG A 12 28.52 -2.94 28.08
N PHE A 13 28.91 -4.13 28.46
CA PHE A 13 28.12 -5.33 28.33
C PHE A 13 28.28 -6.18 29.58
N GLY A 14 27.21 -6.71 30.10
CA GLY A 14 27.24 -7.59 31.28
C GLY A 14 25.99 -8.42 31.42
N ILE A 15 26.15 -9.60 32.00
CA ILE A 15 25.05 -10.45 32.46
C ILE A 15 24.97 -10.23 33.97
N ALA A 16 23.94 -9.53 34.44
CA ALA A 16 23.78 -9.20 35.84
C ALA A 16 23.28 -10.40 36.68
N ASP A 17 22.52 -11.31 36.05
CA ASP A 17 21.99 -12.54 36.70
C ASP A 17 21.81 -13.61 35.61
N PHE A 18 22.57 -14.70 35.74
CA PHE A 18 22.47 -15.83 34.78
C PHE A 18 21.17 -16.63 34.92
N ALA A 19 20.64 -16.76 36.14
CA ALA A 19 19.40 -17.52 36.39
C ALA A 19 18.18 -16.79 35.82
N ARG A 20 18.17 -15.46 35.89
CA ARG A 20 17.11 -14.58 35.33
C ARG A 20 17.39 -14.12 33.91
N GLN A 21 18.50 -14.57 33.32
CA GLN A 21 18.95 -14.11 31.99
C GLN A 21 18.97 -12.58 31.87
N SER A 22 19.49 -11.91 32.92
CA SER A 22 19.50 -10.46 33.05
C SER A 22 20.64 -9.89 32.22
N LEU A 23 20.32 -9.26 31.08
CA LEU A 23 21.26 -8.68 30.14
C LEU A 23 21.23 -7.16 30.20
N ARG A 24 22.40 -6.56 30.38
CA ARG A 24 22.63 -5.10 30.34
C ARG A 24 23.65 -4.78 29.26
N ALA A 25 23.27 -3.99 28.27
CA ALA A 25 24.18 -3.63 27.18
C ALA A 25 24.00 -2.17 26.77
N GLN A 26 25.09 -1.45 26.70
CA GLN A 26 25.20 -0.11 26.14
C GLN A 26 26.35 -0.10 25.15
N LEU A 27 26.05 -0.34 23.88
CA LEU A 27 27.05 -0.54 22.86
C LEU A 27 26.93 0.49 21.75
N LYS A 28 28.10 0.91 21.26
CA LYS A 28 28.24 1.69 20.04
C LYS A 28 29.14 0.92 19.10
N GLY A 29 28.74 0.86 17.82
CA GLY A 29 29.52 0.23 16.76
C GLY A 29 29.51 1.07 15.50
N ASP A 30 30.46 0.83 14.62
CA ASP A 30 30.53 1.45 13.31
C ASP A 30 29.54 0.80 12.33
N LYS A 31 29.53 -0.51 12.25
CA LYS A 31 28.63 -1.29 11.39
C LYS A 31 28.28 -2.63 12.03
N LEU A 32 27.09 -3.14 11.75
CA LEU A 32 26.69 -4.49 12.14
C LEU A 32 25.73 -5.07 11.08
N ASP A 33 26.04 -6.27 10.61
CA ASP A 33 25.15 -7.03 9.72
C ASP A 33 24.47 -8.14 10.53
N LEU A 34 23.21 -7.90 10.94
CA LEU A 34 22.43 -8.85 11.72
C LEU A 34 21.99 -10.07 10.90
N ASP A 35 21.94 -9.97 9.58
CA ASP A 35 21.51 -11.09 8.72
C ASP A 35 22.45 -12.29 8.82
N ARG A 36 23.71 -12.06 9.24
CA ARG A 36 24.70 -13.12 9.52
C ARG A 36 24.39 -13.96 10.76
N TYR A 37 23.61 -13.40 11.70
CA TYR A 37 23.33 -13.99 13.01
C TYR A 37 21.88 -14.42 13.17
N LEU A 38 20.99 -14.00 12.27
CA LEU A 38 19.60 -14.44 12.27
C LEU A 38 19.52 -15.88 11.78
N PRO A 39 18.73 -16.75 12.46
CA PRO A 39 18.51 -18.10 11.99
C PRO A 39 17.90 -18.06 10.59
N ALA A 40 18.38 -18.93 9.71
CA ALA A 40 17.79 -19.07 8.39
C ALA A 40 16.28 -19.30 8.56
N LYS A 41 15.47 -18.36 8.07
CA LYS A 41 13.99 -18.54 8.06
C LYS A 41 13.71 -19.90 7.45
N ALA A 42 12.71 -20.60 7.95
CA ALA A 42 12.28 -21.89 7.43
C ALA A 42 11.74 -21.69 5.99
N LYS A 43 12.66 -21.54 5.07
CA LYS A 43 12.45 -21.11 3.68
C LYS A 43 11.54 -22.08 2.92
N GLN A 44 11.69 -23.39 3.19
CA GLN A 44 11.03 -24.44 2.40
C GLN A 44 9.49 -24.44 2.52
N ALA A 45 8.94 -24.22 3.72
CA ALA A 45 7.48 -24.20 3.90
C ALA A 45 6.85 -22.93 3.30
N GLN A 46 7.55 -21.81 3.40
CA GLN A 46 7.11 -20.52 2.85
C GLN A 46 7.20 -20.51 1.32
N ASP A 47 8.25 -21.11 0.76
CA ASP A 47 8.44 -21.22 -0.70
C ASP A 47 7.37 -22.14 -1.32
N ALA A 48 7.01 -23.25 -0.67
CA ALA A 48 5.97 -24.17 -1.14
C ALA A 48 4.57 -23.52 -1.11
N ALA A 49 4.22 -22.82 -0.03
CA ALA A 49 2.95 -22.08 0.08
C ALA A 49 2.84 -20.97 -0.97
N SER A 50 3.92 -20.22 -1.18
CA SER A 50 4.00 -19.17 -2.19
C SER A 50 3.88 -19.71 -3.61
N ALA A 51 4.51 -20.85 -3.92
CA ALA A 51 4.43 -21.49 -5.23
C ALA A 51 3.00 -21.99 -5.52
N THR A 52 2.33 -22.62 -4.55
CA THR A 52 0.96 -23.08 -4.70
C THR A 52 0.01 -21.91 -4.94
N ARG A 53 0.13 -20.84 -4.15
CA ARG A 53 -0.68 -19.64 -4.34
C ARG A 53 -0.44 -19.00 -5.70
N LYS A 54 0.81 -18.89 -6.14
CA LYS A 54 1.14 -18.36 -7.46
C LYS A 54 0.47 -19.16 -8.58
N ALA A 55 0.51 -20.48 -8.52
CA ALA A 55 -0.12 -21.35 -9.52
C ALA A 55 -1.65 -21.15 -9.57
N GLU A 56 -2.31 -20.96 -8.42
CA GLU A 56 -3.75 -20.67 -8.34
C GLU A 56 -4.09 -19.31 -8.95
N VAL A 57 -3.30 -18.28 -8.67
CA VAL A 57 -3.46 -16.94 -9.25
C VAL A 57 -3.25 -16.99 -10.76
N ASP A 58 -2.18 -17.65 -11.24
CA ASP A 58 -1.88 -17.76 -12.67
C ASP A 58 -3.00 -18.51 -13.42
N ALA A 59 -3.54 -19.60 -12.85
CA ALA A 59 -4.66 -20.34 -13.42
C ALA A 59 -5.95 -19.47 -13.49
N THR A 60 -6.21 -18.67 -12.46
CA THR A 60 -7.35 -17.74 -12.41
C THR A 60 -7.22 -16.66 -13.48
N VAL A 61 -6.02 -16.08 -13.67
CA VAL A 61 -5.74 -15.08 -14.71
C VAL A 61 -5.94 -15.69 -16.10
N ALA A 62 -5.42 -16.90 -16.34
CA ALA A 62 -5.54 -17.58 -17.63
C ALA A 62 -7.02 -17.88 -17.97
N SER A 63 -7.79 -18.37 -17.01
CA SER A 63 -9.23 -18.65 -17.18
C SER A 63 -10.03 -17.37 -17.46
N ALA A 64 -9.76 -16.30 -16.74
CA ALA A 64 -10.41 -15.01 -16.95
C ALA A 64 -10.05 -14.38 -18.29
N ALA A 65 -8.80 -14.51 -18.74
CA ALA A 65 -8.34 -14.02 -20.04
C ALA A 65 -9.03 -14.74 -21.22
N GLN A 66 -9.39 -16.01 -21.04
CA GLN A 66 -10.14 -16.80 -22.03
C GLN A 66 -11.65 -16.51 -22.02
N GLY A 67 -12.13 -15.69 -21.08
CA GLY A 67 -13.57 -15.39 -20.92
C GLY A 67 -14.39 -16.55 -20.35
N ASN A 68 -13.74 -17.63 -19.92
CA ASN A 68 -14.40 -18.87 -19.50
C ASN A 68 -14.86 -18.83 -18.03
N THR A 69 -14.23 -17.99 -17.20
CA THR A 69 -14.54 -17.90 -15.76
C THR A 69 -14.45 -16.45 -15.29
N PRO A 70 -15.42 -15.94 -14.53
CA PRO A 70 -15.28 -14.64 -13.89
C PRO A 70 -14.11 -14.69 -12.90
N LEU A 71 -13.40 -13.56 -12.75
CA LEU A 71 -12.37 -13.44 -11.73
C LEU A 71 -12.98 -13.74 -10.36
N PRO A 72 -12.35 -14.59 -9.52
CA PRO A 72 -12.84 -14.87 -8.19
C PRO A 72 -12.85 -13.60 -7.36
N GLU A 73 -13.87 -13.43 -6.54
CA GLU A 73 -14.03 -12.26 -5.68
C GLU A 73 -12.96 -12.22 -4.58
N LYS A 74 -12.55 -13.39 -4.09
CA LYS A 74 -11.54 -13.55 -3.03
C LYS A 74 -10.71 -14.81 -3.27
N PRO A 75 -9.44 -14.83 -2.88
CA PRO A 75 -8.65 -16.05 -2.89
C PRO A 75 -9.20 -17.05 -1.87
N THR A 76 -9.15 -18.34 -2.22
CA THR A 76 -9.74 -19.43 -1.42
C THR A 76 -8.81 -19.98 -0.33
N ARG A 77 -7.51 -19.65 -0.40
CA ARG A 77 -6.51 -20.17 0.53
C ARG A 77 -5.84 -19.08 1.36
N GLN A 78 -5.48 -19.46 2.59
CA GLN A 78 -4.71 -18.61 3.49
C GLN A 78 -3.27 -18.43 3.01
N ALA A 79 -2.77 -17.21 3.13
CA ALA A 79 -1.46 -16.82 2.62
C ALA A 79 -0.34 -16.88 3.68
N TRP A 80 -0.68 -17.20 4.95
CA TRP A 80 0.20 -17.01 6.09
C TRP A 80 0.48 -18.30 6.84
N SER A 81 1.70 -18.43 7.37
CA SER A 81 2.15 -19.60 8.12
C SER A 81 1.54 -19.64 9.54
N ASP A 82 1.16 -20.85 10.00
CA ASP A 82 0.78 -21.10 11.38
C ASP A 82 1.98 -21.47 12.28
N ALA A 83 3.19 -21.55 11.73
CA ALA A 83 4.38 -21.87 12.50
C ALA A 83 4.66 -20.81 13.58
N PRO A 84 5.04 -21.24 14.81
CA PRO A 84 5.38 -20.31 15.88
C PRO A 84 6.51 -19.36 15.49
N LEU A 85 6.30 -18.05 15.70
CA LEU A 85 7.29 -16.99 15.40
C LEU A 85 8.22 -16.72 16.59
N LEU A 86 7.68 -16.81 17.81
CA LEU A 86 8.35 -16.35 19.02
C LEU A 86 8.58 -17.51 19.99
N PRO A 87 9.76 -17.63 20.58
CA PRO A 87 10.04 -18.55 21.67
C PRO A 87 9.48 -17.97 23.00
N ILE A 88 8.16 -17.99 23.19
CA ILE A 88 7.44 -17.34 24.29
C ILE A 88 8.03 -17.68 25.67
N ALA A 89 8.34 -18.97 25.90
CA ALA A 89 8.87 -19.43 27.20
C ALA A 89 10.24 -18.80 27.53
N THR A 90 11.07 -18.57 26.50
CA THR A 90 12.37 -17.88 26.64
C THR A 90 12.18 -16.39 26.86
N LEU A 91 11.35 -15.75 26.03
CA LEU A 91 11.09 -14.31 26.10
C LEU A 91 10.47 -13.90 27.43
N ARG A 92 9.64 -14.76 28.04
CA ARG A 92 9.00 -14.51 29.33
C ARG A 92 10.01 -14.37 30.48
N LYS A 93 11.17 -15.03 30.39
CA LYS A 93 12.21 -15.02 31.40
C LYS A 93 13.21 -13.88 31.24
N LEU A 94 13.24 -13.23 30.11
CA LEU A 94 14.25 -12.20 29.80
C LEU A 94 14.11 -10.97 30.70
N ASP A 95 15.24 -10.53 31.24
CA ASP A 95 15.41 -9.24 31.90
C ASP A 95 16.45 -8.44 31.09
N LEU A 96 15.99 -7.45 30.33
CA LEU A 96 16.78 -6.74 29.34
C LEU A 96 16.82 -5.24 29.63
N ASP A 97 18.01 -4.65 29.49
CA ASP A 97 18.19 -3.20 29.35
C ASP A 97 19.31 -2.99 28.35
N VAL A 98 18.91 -2.72 27.10
CA VAL A 98 19.80 -2.72 25.94
C VAL A 98 19.65 -1.39 25.19
N ALA A 99 20.78 -0.68 25.03
CA ALA A 99 20.89 0.50 24.19
C ALA A 99 22.00 0.29 23.17
N LEU A 100 21.65 0.31 21.90
CA LEU A 100 22.55 0.07 20.78
C LEU A 100 22.57 1.30 19.87
N ASN A 101 23.75 1.69 19.40
CA ASN A 101 23.92 2.73 18.39
C ASN A 101 24.95 2.26 17.37
N PHE A 102 24.58 2.29 16.09
CA PHE A 102 25.44 1.89 14.99
C PHE A 102 25.45 2.96 13.91
N GLY A 103 26.61 3.23 13.34
CA GLY A 103 26.71 4.04 12.13
C GLY A 103 25.97 3.41 10.97
N ARG A 104 26.04 2.05 10.86
CA ARG A 104 25.24 1.28 9.91
C ARG A 104 24.82 -0.06 10.50
N LEU A 105 23.52 -0.36 10.42
CA LEU A 105 22.94 -1.63 10.81
C LEU A 105 22.23 -2.25 9.59
N THR A 106 22.56 -3.50 9.25
CA THR A 106 21.84 -4.24 8.20
C THR A 106 20.87 -5.24 8.84
N VAL A 107 19.62 -5.19 8.47
CA VAL A 107 18.54 -6.11 8.91
C VAL A 107 17.65 -6.46 7.73
N GLU A 108 17.51 -7.75 7.43
CA GLU A 108 16.72 -8.24 6.29
C GLU A 108 17.11 -7.52 4.97
N LYS A 109 18.41 -7.38 4.75
CA LYS A 109 19.04 -6.67 3.61
C LYS A 109 18.74 -5.17 3.55
N LEU A 110 18.11 -4.60 4.56
CA LEU A 110 17.87 -3.16 4.65
C LEU A 110 19.04 -2.49 5.38
N PRO A 111 19.77 -1.58 4.74
CA PRO A 111 20.81 -0.80 5.39
C PRO A 111 20.17 0.37 6.15
N ILE A 112 20.36 0.39 7.44
CA ILE A 112 19.88 1.44 8.35
C ILE A 112 21.08 2.27 8.76
N ASP A 113 21.14 3.51 8.35
CA ASP A 113 22.19 4.44 8.72
C ASP A 113 21.84 5.15 10.05
N ASP A 114 22.85 5.42 10.88
CA ASP A 114 22.69 6.04 12.20
C ASP A 114 21.63 5.36 13.08
N ALA A 115 21.66 4.03 13.07
CA ALA A 115 20.71 3.20 13.79
C ALA A 115 20.81 3.36 15.31
N SER A 116 19.71 3.67 15.97
CA SER A 116 19.56 3.70 17.43
C SER A 116 18.44 2.78 17.86
N LEU A 117 18.70 1.97 18.89
CA LEU A 117 17.73 1.02 19.44
C LEU A 117 17.80 1.06 20.97
N LYS A 118 16.64 1.15 21.63
CA LYS A 118 16.49 0.98 23.07
C LYS A 118 15.44 -0.07 23.35
N LEU A 119 15.88 -1.14 24.00
CA LEU A 119 15.05 -2.30 24.32
C LEU A 119 15.09 -2.57 25.82
N ARG A 120 13.93 -2.72 26.43
CA ARG A 120 13.77 -3.18 27.81
C ARG A 120 12.90 -4.42 27.84
N GLY A 121 13.21 -5.32 28.77
CA GLY A 121 12.42 -6.53 28.99
C GLY A 121 12.38 -6.86 30.45
N GLN A 122 11.18 -7.08 31.01
CA GLN A 122 11.03 -7.51 32.39
C GLN A 122 9.67 -8.19 32.58
N GLY A 123 9.68 -9.32 33.30
CA GLY A 123 8.43 -10.00 33.70
C GLY A 123 7.52 -10.42 32.55
N GLY A 124 8.08 -10.75 31.40
CA GLY A 124 7.33 -11.14 30.21
C GLY A 124 6.77 -9.97 29.40
N VAL A 125 7.22 -8.74 29.65
CA VAL A 125 6.94 -7.57 28.82
C VAL A 125 8.23 -7.06 28.21
N ILE A 126 8.28 -6.96 26.89
CA ILE A 126 9.44 -6.47 26.14
C ILE A 126 9.01 -5.19 25.42
N SER A 127 9.69 -4.08 25.75
CA SER A 127 9.40 -2.76 25.21
C SER A 127 10.56 -2.30 24.31
N LEU A 128 10.26 -2.02 23.07
CA LEU A 128 11.09 -1.25 22.15
C LEU A 128 10.75 0.23 22.34
N ASP A 129 11.49 0.91 23.22
CA ASP A 129 11.21 2.30 23.58
C ASP A 129 11.56 3.27 22.48
N ASP A 130 12.58 2.93 21.69
CA ASP A 130 13.05 3.75 20.57
C ASP A 130 13.78 2.85 19.56
N MET A 131 13.38 2.92 18.32
CA MET A 131 14.11 2.40 17.17
C MET A 131 14.03 3.43 16.05
N ARG A 132 15.16 3.96 15.63
CA ARG A 132 15.22 4.98 14.61
C ARG A 132 16.47 4.87 13.77
N GLY A 133 16.43 5.42 12.57
CA GLY A 133 17.56 5.47 11.66
C GLY A 133 17.20 6.09 10.32
N GLY A 134 18.22 6.24 9.49
CA GLY A 134 18.12 6.61 8.09
C GLY A 134 17.89 5.37 7.23
N LEU A 135 17.05 5.47 6.20
CA LEU A 135 16.79 4.40 5.26
C LEU A 135 16.65 4.97 3.85
N TYR A 136 17.66 4.75 2.98
CA TYR A 136 17.70 5.25 1.61
C TYR A 136 17.41 6.76 1.48
N ASN A 137 18.07 7.60 2.29
CA ASN A 137 17.85 9.05 2.42
C ASN A 137 16.54 9.49 3.08
N GLY A 138 15.65 8.57 3.38
CA GLY A 138 14.50 8.81 4.25
C GLY A 138 14.84 8.48 5.71
N ARG A 139 13.86 8.55 6.59
CA ARG A 139 13.99 8.28 8.01
C ARG A 139 12.82 7.44 8.51
N PHE A 140 13.06 6.68 9.57
CA PHE A 140 11.98 6.02 10.29
C PHE A 140 12.20 6.10 11.79
N ASN A 141 11.11 6.00 12.54
CA ASN A 141 11.12 5.66 13.94
C ASN A 141 10.01 4.66 14.25
N ALA A 142 10.23 3.84 15.26
CA ALA A 142 9.26 2.87 15.72
C ALA A 142 9.36 2.69 17.23
N LYS A 143 8.22 2.40 17.86
CA LYS A 143 8.11 1.90 19.22
C LYS A 143 7.23 0.67 19.21
N ALA A 144 7.49 -0.27 20.11
CA ALA A 144 6.65 -1.46 20.23
C ALA A 144 6.63 -1.96 21.67
N ASN A 145 5.56 -2.66 22.01
CA ASN A 145 5.44 -3.39 23.25
C ASN A 145 4.93 -4.79 22.94
N LEU A 146 5.68 -5.79 23.39
CA LEU A 146 5.36 -7.20 23.24
C LEU A 146 5.11 -7.80 24.63
N ASP A 147 3.89 -8.17 24.90
CA ASP A 147 3.48 -8.86 26.14
C ASP A 147 3.39 -10.35 25.87
N VAL A 148 4.29 -11.12 26.48
CA VAL A 148 4.37 -12.59 26.40
C VAL A 148 4.03 -13.29 27.72
N ARG A 149 3.33 -12.61 28.63
CA ARG A 149 2.89 -13.19 29.89
C ARG A 149 1.89 -14.33 29.70
N GLN A 150 1.11 -14.25 28.63
CA GLN A 150 0.22 -15.32 28.17
C GLN A 150 0.84 -16.03 26.96
N ASP A 151 0.32 -17.21 26.61
CA ASP A 151 0.80 -17.98 25.45
C ASP A 151 0.42 -17.32 24.11
N SER A 152 -0.66 -16.58 24.09
CA SER A 152 -0.97 -15.65 22.99
C SER A 152 -0.29 -14.33 23.27
N ALA A 153 0.83 -14.07 22.61
CA ALA A 153 1.54 -12.80 22.72
C ALA A 153 0.68 -11.65 22.20
N VAL A 154 0.78 -10.48 22.83
CA VAL A 154 0.14 -9.25 22.38
C VAL A 154 1.21 -8.26 21.96
N LEU A 155 1.15 -7.81 20.71
CA LEU A 155 2.03 -6.78 20.14
C LEU A 155 1.25 -5.49 19.91
N THR A 156 1.77 -4.38 20.42
CA THR A 156 1.36 -3.04 20.02
C THR A 156 2.57 -2.33 19.42
N ALA A 157 2.38 -1.59 18.33
CA ALA A 157 3.47 -0.88 17.69
C ALA A 157 3.00 0.43 17.07
N THR A 158 3.84 1.46 17.19
CA THR A 158 3.72 2.72 16.45
C THR A 158 4.90 2.84 15.50
N LYS A 159 4.66 3.28 14.28
CA LYS A 159 5.70 3.45 13.27
C LYS A 159 5.48 4.74 12.49
N HIS A 160 6.55 5.49 12.34
CA HIS A 160 6.61 6.65 11.47
C HIS A 160 7.72 6.45 10.43
N ILE A 161 7.40 6.66 9.17
CA ILE A 161 8.34 6.64 8.04
C ILE A 161 8.21 7.97 7.33
N ALA A 162 9.32 8.58 6.92
CA ALA A 162 9.35 9.83 6.18
C ALA A 162 10.33 9.75 5.01
N ASN A 163 9.83 10.05 3.81
CA ASN A 163 10.59 10.15 2.56
C ASN A 163 11.40 8.89 2.20
N VAL A 164 10.90 7.69 2.47
CA VAL A 164 11.58 6.44 2.14
C VAL A 164 11.12 5.94 0.77
N PRO A 165 12.04 5.68 -0.20
CA PRO A 165 11.68 5.11 -1.49
C PRO A 165 11.07 3.71 -1.34
N VAL A 166 9.77 3.57 -1.61
CA VAL A 166 9.03 2.32 -1.39
C VAL A 166 9.56 1.17 -2.23
N GLU A 167 10.00 1.45 -3.45
CA GLU A 167 10.58 0.47 -4.34
C GLU A 167 11.83 -0.19 -3.74
N ARG A 168 12.68 0.57 -3.05
CA ARG A 168 13.89 0.06 -2.42
C ARG A 168 13.60 -0.92 -1.28
N LEU A 169 12.50 -0.68 -0.55
CA LEU A 169 12.05 -1.60 0.51
C LEU A 169 11.61 -2.94 -0.06
N LEU A 170 10.88 -2.92 -1.17
CA LEU A 170 10.38 -4.12 -1.83
C LEU A 170 11.49 -4.89 -2.55
N GLU A 171 12.39 -4.18 -3.24
CA GLU A 171 13.55 -4.77 -3.93
C GLU A 171 14.50 -5.49 -2.95
N ALA A 172 14.74 -4.91 -1.76
CA ALA A 172 15.55 -5.56 -0.72
C ALA A 172 14.97 -6.93 -0.29
N GLN A 173 13.64 -7.07 -0.35
CA GLN A 173 12.94 -8.33 -0.07
C GLN A 173 12.82 -9.24 -1.32
N GLY A 174 13.42 -8.87 -2.45
CA GLY A 174 13.35 -9.62 -3.70
C GLY A 174 12.00 -9.53 -4.41
N LYS A 175 11.18 -8.53 -4.08
CA LYS A 175 9.86 -8.31 -4.70
C LYS A 175 9.95 -7.25 -5.79
N LYS A 176 9.25 -7.47 -6.92
CA LYS A 176 9.08 -6.44 -7.95
C LYS A 176 8.14 -5.35 -7.41
N PRO A 177 8.55 -4.07 -7.38
CA PRO A 177 7.70 -3.01 -6.86
C PRO A 177 6.53 -2.71 -7.81
N PRO A 178 5.27 -2.79 -7.34
CA PRO A 178 4.10 -2.41 -8.13
C PRO A 178 3.90 -0.89 -8.21
N VAL A 179 4.59 -0.15 -7.36
CA VAL A 179 4.59 1.30 -7.30
C VAL A 179 5.95 1.78 -6.84
N LYS A 180 6.38 2.95 -7.31
CA LYS A 180 7.59 3.67 -6.87
C LYS A 180 7.18 5.01 -6.31
N GLY A 181 8.02 5.60 -5.47
CA GLY A 181 7.83 6.93 -4.89
C GLY A 181 8.32 7.04 -3.47
N LEU A 182 8.34 8.26 -2.96
CA LEU A 182 8.75 8.55 -1.59
C LEU A 182 7.56 8.33 -0.66
N LEU A 183 7.71 7.38 0.26
CA LEU A 183 6.68 6.99 1.23
C LEU A 183 6.82 7.80 2.51
N ASP A 184 5.72 8.43 2.91
CA ASP A 184 5.43 8.83 4.27
C ASP A 184 4.35 7.91 4.85
N LEU A 185 4.57 7.40 6.07
CA LEU A 185 3.65 6.46 6.73
C LEU A 185 3.63 6.71 8.23
N ASP A 186 2.42 6.87 8.76
CA ASP A 186 2.14 6.81 10.20
C ASP A 186 1.22 5.61 10.46
N ALA A 187 1.58 4.77 11.43
CA ALA A 187 0.78 3.59 11.76
C ALA A 187 0.77 3.32 13.26
N ASP A 188 -0.40 2.99 13.77
CA ASP A 188 -0.63 2.46 15.12
C ASP A 188 -1.35 1.14 14.98
N ILE A 189 -0.71 0.06 15.41
CA ILE A 189 -1.25 -1.29 15.25
C ILE A 189 -1.22 -2.07 16.56
N ARG A 190 -2.16 -2.99 16.67
CA ARG A 190 -2.22 -4.00 17.72
C ARG A 190 -2.57 -5.34 17.10
N THR A 191 -1.89 -6.39 17.54
CA THR A 191 -2.22 -7.75 17.16
C THR A 191 -1.97 -8.74 18.30
N SER A 192 -2.40 -9.99 18.13
CA SER A 192 -2.16 -11.04 19.11
C SER A 192 -1.99 -12.41 18.45
N GLY A 193 -1.30 -13.31 19.17
CA GLY A 193 -0.99 -14.66 18.70
C GLY A 193 0.51 -14.95 18.68
N ASN A 194 0.89 -16.07 18.06
CA ASN A 194 2.29 -16.46 17.91
C ASN A 194 2.59 -17.11 16.55
N SER A 195 1.92 -16.66 15.49
CA SER A 195 2.19 -17.08 14.11
C SER A 195 1.91 -15.90 13.16
N GLU A 196 2.43 -15.95 11.92
CA GLU A 196 2.09 -14.95 10.92
C GLU A 196 0.58 -14.87 10.72
N LYS A 197 -0.07 -16.04 10.62
CA LYS A 197 -1.52 -16.13 10.45
C LYS A 197 -2.27 -15.46 11.61
N SER A 198 -1.96 -15.81 12.84
CA SER A 198 -2.64 -15.23 14.00
C SER A 198 -2.41 -13.72 14.12
N TRP A 199 -1.21 -13.24 13.77
CA TRP A 199 -0.93 -11.81 13.79
C TRP A 199 -1.70 -11.05 12.74
N ILE A 200 -1.89 -11.63 11.56
CA ILE A 200 -2.73 -11.02 10.52
C ILE A 200 -4.21 -11.12 10.89
N ASP A 201 -4.69 -12.29 11.35
CA ASP A 201 -6.10 -12.50 11.71
C ASP A 201 -6.58 -11.55 12.84
N HIS A 202 -5.67 -11.16 13.74
CA HIS A 202 -5.96 -10.26 14.87
C HIS A 202 -5.38 -8.85 14.68
N LEU A 203 -4.98 -8.48 13.47
CA LEU A 203 -4.45 -7.15 13.20
C LEU A 203 -5.56 -6.10 13.31
N ASN A 204 -5.36 -5.15 14.21
CA ASN A 204 -6.24 -4.01 14.44
C ASN A 204 -5.41 -2.72 14.49
N GLY A 205 -6.04 -1.57 14.22
CA GLY A 205 -5.38 -0.28 14.30
C GLY A 205 -5.67 0.62 13.10
N ASN A 206 -4.79 1.57 12.87
CA ASN A 206 -4.91 2.51 11.77
C ASN A 206 -3.56 2.85 11.17
N ALA A 207 -3.58 3.31 9.91
CA ALA A 207 -2.42 3.88 9.25
C ALA A 207 -2.86 5.03 8.34
N ARG A 208 -1.95 5.98 8.12
CA ARG A 208 -2.04 7.00 7.08
C ARG A 208 -0.80 6.94 6.23
N PHE A 209 -0.97 7.03 4.94
CA PHE A 209 0.15 6.96 4.00
C PHE A 209 0.03 8.03 2.92
N SER A 210 1.19 8.47 2.45
CA SER A 210 1.33 9.30 1.25
C SER A 210 2.55 8.83 0.49
N LEU A 211 2.41 8.68 -0.83
CA LEU A 211 3.51 8.51 -1.77
C LEU A 211 3.55 9.73 -2.66
N ILE A 212 4.70 10.40 -2.72
CA ILE A 212 4.90 11.57 -3.57
C ILE A 212 5.93 11.28 -4.66
N ASN A 213 5.80 12.01 -5.78
CA ASN A 213 6.70 11.91 -6.93
C ASN A 213 6.83 10.45 -7.41
N GLY A 214 5.69 9.78 -7.53
CA GLY A 214 5.67 8.35 -7.76
C GLY A 214 5.45 7.98 -9.21
N VAL A 215 5.57 6.67 -9.45
CA VAL A 215 5.37 6.04 -10.76
C VAL A 215 4.63 4.71 -10.56
N LEU A 216 3.63 4.45 -11.39
CA LEU A 216 3.04 3.12 -11.56
C LEU A 216 3.73 2.43 -12.74
N PRO A 217 4.62 1.46 -12.48
CA PRO A 217 5.35 0.77 -13.53
C PRO A 217 4.43 -0.12 -14.37
N ASP A 218 4.77 -0.28 -15.64
CA ASP A 218 4.06 -1.14 -16.60
C ASP A 218 2.54 -0.83 -16.71
N ALA A 219 2.12 0.38 -16.34
CA ALA A 219 0.73 0.84 -16.40
C ALA A 219 0.67 2.15 -17.17
N ASN A 220 0.35 2.11 -18.45
CA ASN A 220 0.12 3.31 -19.25
C ASN A 220 -1.36 3.72 -19.18
N LEU A 221 -1.73 4.40 -18.09
CA LEU A 221 -3.12 4.83 -17.87
C LEU A 221 -3.52 5.93 -18.86
N GLU A 222 -2.59 6.79 -19.26
CA GLU A 222 -2.84 7.83 -20.27
C GLU A 222 -3.25 7.23 -21.62
N GLN A 223 -2.50 6.24 -22.10
CA GLN A 223 -2.82 5.51 -23.33
C GLN A 223 -4.16 4.77 -23.25
N GLN A 224 -4.42 4.09 -22.12
CA GLN A 224 -5.66 3.35 -21.91
C GLN A 224 -6.86 4.29 -21.88
N LEU A 225 -6.74 5.43 -21.20
CA LEU A 225 -7.77 6.46 -21.19
C LEU A 225 -8.00 7.03 -22.58
N CYS A 226 -6.91 7.40 -23.25
CA CYS A 226 -6.95 7.94 -24.60
C CYS A 226 -7.68 6.98 -25.57
N GLN A 227 -7.35 5.68 -25.51
CA GLN A 227 -8.04 4.64 -26.28
C GLN A 227 -9.54 4.55 -25.94
N GLY A 228 -9.89 4.62 -24.66
CA GLY A 228 -11.29 4.62 -24.22
C GLY A 228 -12.07 5.81 -24.77
N ILE A 229 -11.53 7.03 -24.68
CA ILE A 229 -12.15 8.24 -25.17
C ILE A 229 -12.26 8.22 -26.71
N ALA A 230 -11.20 7.81 -27.42
CA ALA A 230 -11.22 7.69 -28.87
C ALA A 230 -12.33 6.72 -29.35
N THR A 231 -12.50 5.58 -28.66
CA THR A 231 -13.58 4.62 -28.91
C THR A 231 -14.95 5.26 -28.72
N LEU A 232 -15.15 6.03 -27.65
CA LEU A 232 -16.40 6.75 -27.40
C LEU A 232 -16.67 7.83 -28.46
N ASN A 233 -15.61 8.48 -28.96
CA ASN A 233 -15.68 9.46 -30.03
C ASN A 233 -15.79 8.83 -31.43
N ARG A 234 -15.74 7.48 -31.54
CA ARG A 234 -15.69 6.74 -32.81
C ARG A 234 -14.52 7.17 -33.71
N LYS A 235 -13.39 7.45 -33.11
CA LYS A 235 -12.13 7.85 -33.79
C LYS A 235 -11.05 6.80 -33.53
N ALA A 236 -10.15 6.63 -34.49
CA ALA A 236 -8.94 5.83 -34.30
C ALA A 236 -7.83 6.72 -33.76
N LEU A 237 -6.98 6.18 -32.90
CA LEU A 237 -5.76 6.86 -32.45
C LEU A 237 -4.76 6.97 -33.60
N ALA A 238 -4.06 8.10 -33.68
CA ALA A 238 -3.01 8.33 -34.65
C ALA A 238 -1.71 7.55 -34.34
N GLY A 239 -1.55 7.08 -33.10
CA GLY A 239 -0.37 6.34 -32.66
C GLY A 239 -0.45 5.87 -31.21
N THR A 240 0.66 5.32 -30.70
CA THR A 240 0.86 5.03 -29.28
C THR A 240 1.49 6.26 -28.61
N HIS A 241 0.86 6.75 -27.56
CA HIS A 241 1.30 7.92 -26.82
C HIS A 241 1.71 7.55 -25.39
N GLY A 242 2.65 8.30 -24.82
CA GLY A 242 3.15 8.10 -23.47
C GLY A 242 4.16 6.95 -23.34
N GLY A 243 4.76 6.84 -22.18
CA GLY A 243 5.68 5.76 -21.81
C GLY A 243 4.94 4.49 -21.39
N LYS A 244 5.70 3.49 -20.91
CA LYS A 244 5.12 2.29 -20.32
C LYS A 244 4.53 2.51 -18.92
N ASP A 245 4.91 3.59 -18.28
CA ASP A 245 4.67 3.89 -16.88
C ASP A 245 3.78 5.12 -16.73
N THR A 246 2.99 5.19 -15.65
CA THR A 246 2.20 6.36 -15.32
C THR A 246 2.82 7.11 -14.14
N PRO A 247 3.34 8.32 -14.32
CA PRO A 247 3.77 9.16 -13.21
C PRO A 247 2.55 9.72 -12.46
N PHE A 248 2.68 9.88 -11.14
CA PHE A 248 1.71 10.58 -10.30
C PHE A 248 2.41 11.54 -9.34
N ARG A 249 1.73 12.63 -8.98
CA ARG A 249 2.27 13.62 -8.04
C ARG A 249 2.15 13.13 -6.60
N GLU A 250 0.99 12.63 -6.25
CA GLU A 250 0.65 12.18 -4.91
C GLU A 250 -0.35 11.02 -4.99
N LEU A 251 -0.14 10.01 -4.15
CA LEU A 251 -1.08 8.95 -3.85
C LEU A 251 -1.20 8.90 -2.33
N LYS A 252 -2.38 9.11 -1.76
CA LYS A 252 -2.58 9.15 -0.31
C LYS A 252 -3.89 8.54 0.13
N GLY A 253 -3.92 8.10 1.37
CA GLY A 253 -5.12 7.55 2.01
C GLY A 253 -4.87 7.13 3.44
N SER A 254 -5.93 6.64 4.08
CA SER A 254 -5.90 6.05 5.40
C SER A 254 -6.34 4.58 5.34
N LEU A 255 -5.90 3.79 6.31
CA LEU A 255 -6.29 2.40 6.49
C LEU A 255 -6.80 2.21 7.92
N ASN A 256 -7.94 1.56 8.06
CA ASN A 256 -8.47 1.11 9.33
C ASN A 256 -8.43 -0.41 9.35
N PHE A 257 -7.63 -0.97 10.23
CA PHE A 257 -7.49 -2.42 10.37
C PHE A 257 -8.48 -2.96 11.40
N THR A 258 -9.26 -3.95 11.00
CA THR A 258 -10.16 -4.69 11.89
C THR A 258 -10.04 -6.17 11.60
N ASN A 259 -9.44 -6.91 12.53
CA ASN A 259 -9.24 -8.37 12.44
C ASN A 259 -8.68 -8.80 11.07
N GLY A 260 -7.61 -8.14 10.63
CA GLY A 260 -6.90 -8.45 9.39
C GLY A 260 -7.52 -7.91 8.11
N VAL A 261 -8.63 -7.20 8.20
CA VAL A 261 -9.20 -6.46 7.06
C VAL A 261 -8.79 -5.00 7.16
N ALA A 262 -8.13 -4.48 6.13
CA ALA A 262 -7.77 -3.09 5.98
C ALA A 262 -8.83 -2.36 5.14
N SER A 263 -9.65 -1.55 5.79
CA SER A 263 -10.63 -0.69 5.13
C SER A 263 -9.98 0.66 4.79
N ASN A 264 -10.04 1.03 3.52
CA ASN A 264 -9.58 2.33 3.03
C ASN A 264 -10.78 3.15 2.54
N PRO A 265 -11.13 4.25 3.22
CA PRO A 265 -12.30 5.05 2.84
C PRO A 265 -11.96 6.19 1.85
N ASP A 266 -10.69 6.55 1.65
CA ASP A 266 -10.31 7.89 1.21
C ASP A 266 -9.09 7.95 0.28
N LEU A 267 -8.82 6.88 -0.49
CA LEU A 267 -7.73 6.91 -1.47
C LEU A 267 -7.90 8.07 -2.44
N LYS A 268 -6.83 8.82 -2.65
CA LYS A 268 -6.73 9.85 -3.68
C LYS A 268 -5.41 9.71 -4.42
N VAL A 269 -5.47 9.79 -5.75
CA VAL A 269 -4.27 9.81 -6.60
C VAL A 269 -4.35 10.98 -7.54
N ALA A 270 -3.32 11.83 -7.52
CA ALA A 270 -3.17 12.96 -8.41
C ALA A 270 -2.26 12.58 -9.58
N ILE A 271 -2.86 12.28 -10.72
CA ILE A 271 -2.17 11.99 -11.98
C ILE A 271 -2.40 13.20 -12.91
N PRO A 272 -1.41 13.62 -13.73
CA PRO A 272 -1.65 14.67 -14.71
C PRO A 272 -2.86 14.36 -15.59
N GLY A 273 -3.81 15.29 -15.67
CA GLY A 273 -5.06 15.13 -16.43
C GLY A 273 -6.11 14.22 -15.82
N LEU A 274 -5.85 13.56 -14.67
CA LEU A 274 -6.76 12.64 -14.02
C LEU A 274 -6.84 12.88 -12.52
N ALA A 275 -8.05 12.82 -11.95
CA ALA A 275 -8.27 12.62 -10.53
C ALA A 275 -8.76 11.19 -10.31
N VAL A 276 -8.08 10.47 -9.45
CA VAL A 276 -8.48 9.12 -9.06
C VAL A 276 -8.84 9.12 -7.59
N SER A 277 -10.04 8.67 -7.28
CA SER A 277 -10.52 8.40 -5.94
C SER A 277 -10.75 6.91 -5.75
N GLY A 278 -10.69 6.43 -4.51
CA GLY A 278 -10.95 5.02 -4.25
C GLY A 278 -11.37 4.76 -2.81
N HIS A 279 -12.12 3.69 -2.63
CA HIS A 279 -12.49 3.17 -1.30
C HIS A 279 -12.80 1.69 -1.40
N GLY A 280 -12.62 0.98 -0.31
CA GLY A 280 -12.91 -0.45 -0.24
C GLY A 280 -12.06 -1.16 0.78
N ASP A 281 -12.10 -2.48 0.74
CA ASP A 281 -11.48 -3.37 1.69
C ASP A 281 -10.38 -4.22 1.05
N ILE A 282 -9.29 -4.37 1.79
CA ILE A 282 -8.20 -5.29 1.50
C ILE A 282 -8.18 -6.32 2.63
N ASP A 283 -8.58 -7.55 2.33
CA ASP A 283 -8.53 -8.65 3.29
C ASP A 283 -7.13 -9.28 3.29
N LEU A 284 -6.31 -8.88 4.26
CA LEU A 284 -4.95 -9.36 4.40
C LEU A 284 -4.87 -10.85 4.75
N ARG A 285 -5.91 -11.42 5.36
CA ARG A 285 -5.94 -12.84 5.76
C ARG A 285 -5.87 -13.77 4.55
N VAL A 286 -6.44 -13.34 3.45
CA VAL A 286 -6.52 -14.08 2.19
C VAL A 286 -5.86 -13.36 1.01
N LEU A 287 -5.23 -12.21 1.26
CA LEU A 287 -4.65 -11.33 0.24
C LEU A 287 -5.62 -11.02 -0.90
N GLY A 288 -6.83 -10.66 -0.54
CA GLY A 288 -7.91 -10.33 -1.46
C GLY A 288 -8.32 -8.87 -1.37
N MET A 289 -8.97 -8.36 -2.41
CA MET A 289 -9.54 -7.01 -2.42
C MET A 289 -10.96 -6.97 -2.93
N ASP A 290 -11.75 -6.07 -2.36
CA ASP A 290 -13.04 -5.58 -2.88
C ASP A 290 -12.98 -4.05 -2.84
N TYR A 291 -12.68 -3.45 -3.98
CA TYR A 291 -12.29 -2.06 -4.03
C TYR A 291 -12.98 -1.32 -5.19
N ARG A 292 -13.49 -0.13 -4.93
CA ARG A 292 -14.09 0.75 -5.93
C ARG A 292 -13.17 1.91 -6.21
N ILE A 293 -12.98 2.20 -7.49
CA ILE A 293 -12.15 3.30 -7.98
C ILE A 293 -13.01 4.18 -8.86
N GLY A 294 -12.99 5.48 -8.60
CA GLY A 294 -13.53 6.51 -9.46
C GLY A 294 -12.42 7.20 -10.24
N VAL A 295 -12.53 7.30 -11.54
CA VAL A 295 -11.59 8.03 -12.39
C VAL A 295 -12.31 9.21 -13.03
N GLU A 296 -11.91 10.41 -12.70
CA GLU A 296 -12.43 11.65 -13.28
C GLU A 296 -11.37 12.27 -14.21
N ILE A 297 -11.79 12.62 -15.41
CA ILE A 297 -10.92 13.30 -16.36
C ILE A 297 -10.91 14.78 -16.00
N GLN A 298 -9.72 15.26 -15.59
CA GLN A 298 -9.45 16.65 -15.29
C GLN A 298 -8.44 17.14 -16.31
N GLY A 299 -8.81 18.09 -17.13
CA GLY A 299 -7.85 18.68 -18.05
C GLY A 299 -8.53 19.46 -19.17
N ASP A 300 -7.84 20.44 -19.65
CA ASP A 300 -8.23 21.20 -20.84
C ASP A 300 -7.95 20.34 -22.08
N LYS A 301 -8.62 20.66 -23.16
CA LYS A 301 -8.49 19.94 -24.45
C LYS A 301 -7.04 19.86 -24.96
N SER A 302 -6.16 20.74 -24.49
CA SER A 302 -4.75 20.84 -24.89
C SER A 302 -3.82 19.80 -24.27
N ASP A 303 -4.22 19.14 -23.15
CA ASP A 303 -3.33 18.27 -22.39
C ASP A 303 -3.33 16.82 -22.88
N MET A 304 -4.23 16.48 -23.79
CA MET A 304 -4.31 15.12 -24.35
C MET A 304 -3.40 14.97 -25.57
N PRO A 305 -2.58 13.91 -25.64
CA PRO A 305 -1.55 13.73 -26.64
C PRO A 305 -2.09 13.50 -28.07
N ASP A 306 -3.35 13.07 -28.20
CA ASP A 306 -3.96 12.76 -29.50
C ASP A 306 -5.31 13.47 -29.65
N PRO A 307 -5.56 14.12 -30.81
CA PRO A 307 -6.86 14.76 -31.10
C PRO A 307 -8.06 13.80 -31.02
N ALA A 308 -7.86 12.49 -31.21
CA ALA A 308 -8.93 11.49 -31.11
C ALA A 308 -9.40 11.27 -29.66
N CYS A 309 -8.53 11.54 -28.68
CA CYS A 309 -8.84 11.40 -27.27
C CYS A 309 -9.08 12.73 -26.55
N GLN A 310 -9.27 13.82 -27.28
CA GLN A 310 -9.69 15.08 -26.68
C GLN A 310 -11.00 14.94 -25.93
N VAL A 311 -11.01 15.39 -24.70
CA VAL A 311 -12.18 15.34 -23.83
C VAL A 311 -13.19 16.39 -24.29
N ASN A 312 -14.38 15.93 -24.68
CA ASN A 312 -15.49 16.83 -24.92
C ASN A 312 -16.06 17.29 -23.56
N GLN A 313 -16.55 18.53 -23.46
CA GLN A 313 -17.21 19.07 -22.27
C GLN A 313 -18.30 18.12 -21.70
N ARG A 314 -18.94 17.32 -22.57
CA ARG A 314 -19.91 16.30 -22.14
C ARG A 314 -19.35 15.26 -21.17
N TYR A 315 -18.04 15.00 -21.16
CA TYR A 315 -17.36 14.04 -20.27
C TYR A 315 -16.72 14.72 -19.06
N ALA A 316 -16.71 16.06 -19.00
CA ALA A 316 -16.14 16.79 -17.89
C ALA A 316 -16.90 16.50 -16.58
N GLY A 317 -16.17 16.32 -15.50
CA GLY A 317 -16.71 16.03 -14.18
C GLY A 317 -17.44 14.67 -14.08
N ILE A 318 -17.24 13.77 -15.03
CA ILE A 318 -17.80 12.41 -14.95
C ILE A 318 -16.77 11.50 -14.29
N GLU A 319 -17.17 10.93 -13.16
CA GLU A 319 -16.41 9.88 -12.48
C GLU A 319 -16.75 8.51 -13.09
N TRP A 320 -15.76 7.88 -13.71
CA TRP A 320 -15.88 6.55 -14.30
C TRP A 320 -15.63 5.50 -13.25
N PRO A 321 -16.65 4.69 -12.90
CA PRO A 321 -16.53 3.74 -11.81
C PRO A 321 -15.88 2.44 -12.27
N LEU A 322 -14.86 2.01 -11.53
CA LEU A 322 -14.21 0.71 -11.65
C LEU A 322 -14.43 -0.09 -10.38
N LEU A 323 -14.67 -1.39 -10.54
CA LEU A 323 -14.77 -2.36 -9.47
C LEU A 323 -13.59 -3.32 -9.59
N CYS A 324 -12.76 -3.39 -8.55
CA CYS A 324 -11.58 -4.24 -8.47
C CYS A 324 -11.83 -5.32 -7.42
N ARG A 325 -12.00 -6.58 -7.85
CA ARG A 325 -12.25 -7.73 -6.98
C ARG A 325 -11.35 -8.89 -7.32
N GLY A 326 -10.80 -9.55 -6.29
CA GLY A 326 -9.99 -10.74 -6.44
C GLY A 326 -8.69 -10.70 -5.67
N PRO A 327 -7.74 -11.60 -6.01
CA PRO A 327 -6.41 -11.60 -5.41
C PRO A 327 -5.65 -10.29 -5.65
N LEU A 328 -4.92 -9.83 -4.63
CA LEU A 328 -4.09 -8.61 -4.74
C LEU A 328 -3.03 -8.70 -5.83
N GLU A 329 -2.53 -9.91 -6.09
CA GLU A 329 -1.51 -10.17 -7.10
C GLU A 329 -1.97 -9.86 -8.53
N LEU A 330 -3.29 -9.81 -8.76
CA LEU A 330 -3.84 -9.41 -10.06
C LEU A 330 -3.65 -7.91 -10.33
N GLY A 331 -3.53 -7.09 -9.27
CA GLY A 331 -3.40 -5.66 -9.42
C GLY A 331 -4.52 -5.07 -10.28
N ALA A 332 -4.15 -4.25 -11.26
CA ALA A 332 -5.11 -3.62 -12.18
C ALA A 332 -5.93 -4.61 -13.01
N LYS A 333 -5.46 -5.85 -13.21
CA LYS A 333 -6.18 -6.89 -13.94
C LYS A 333 -7.45 -7.38 -13.22
N ALA A 334 -7.56 -7.12 -11.91
CA ALA A 334 -8.77 -7.41 -11.15
C ALA A 334 -9.85 -6.34 -11.33
N CYS A 335 -9.56 -5.24 -12.03
CA CYS A 335 -10.46 -4.11 -12.19
C CYS A 335 -11.26 -4.19 -13.50
N ARG A 336 -12.54 -3.85 -13.41
CA ARG A 336 -13.49 -3.78 -14.54
C ARG A 336 -14.46 -2.64 -14.33
N LEU A 337 -15.13 -2.20 -15.38
CA LEU A 337 -16.18 -1.19 -15.26
C LEU A 337 -17.27 -1.69 -14.30
N ASP A 338 -17.61 -0.86 -13.32
CA ASP A 338 -18.73 -1.14 -12.41
C ASP A 338 -20.06 -0.90 -13.14
N LYS A 339 -20.76 -2.00 -13.47
CA LYS A 339 -22.03 -1.93 -14.20
C LYS A 339 -23.12 -1.16 -13.43
N GLU A 340 -23.13 -1.27 -12.10
CA GLU A 340 -24.09 -0.55 -11.24
C GLU A 340 -23.76 0.95 -11.20
N GLY A 341 -22.49 1.31 -11.09
CA GLY A 341 -22.01 2.70 -11.13
C GLY A 341 -22.25 3.37 -12.47
N MET A 342 -22.26 2.60 -13.57
CA MET A 342 -22.48 3.14 -14.93
C MET A 342 -23.88 3.76 -15.12
N GLY A 343 -24.86 3.39 -14.31
CA GLY A 343 -26.16 4.06 -14.31
C GLY A 343 -26.09 5.55 -13.97
N LYS A 344 -25.24 5.91 -12.99
CA LYS A 344 -24.98 7.30 -12.59
C LYS A 344 -24.24 8.07 -13.70
N VAL A 345 -23.29 7.40 -14.37
CA VAL A 345 -22.56 7.96 -15.53
C VAL A 345 -23.53 8.27 -16.66
N ALA A 346 -24.44 7.35 -17.00
CA ALA A 346 -25.42 7.54 -18.06
C ALA A 346 -26.36 8.73 -17.77
N ALA A 347 -26.83 8.86 -16.53
CA ALA A 347 -27.66 9.97 -16.10
C ALA A 347 -26.92 11.33 -16.23
N LYS A 348 -25.66 11.39 -15.81
CA LYS A 348 -24.84 12.61 -15.88
C LYS A 348 -24.51 12.97 -17.34
N LEU A 349 -24.23 11.98 -18.20
CA LEU A 349 -24.05 12.18 -19.63
C LEU A 349 -25.30 12.73 -20.30
N ALA A 350 -26.49 12.25 -19.95
CA ALA A 350 -27.75 12.75 -20.44
C ALA A 350 -27.97 14.22 -20.03
N GLY A 351 -27.66 14.56 -18.78
CA GLY A 351 -27.71 15.94 -18.28
C GLY A 351 -26.76 16.87 -19.01
N ASN A 352 -25.51 16.46 -19.20
CA ASN A 352 -24.50 17.27 -19.91
C ASN A 352 -24.89 17.49 -21.39
N ARG A 353 -25.47 16.47 -22.05
CA ARG A 353 -26.01 16.61 -23.42
C ARG A 353 -27.14 17.63 -23.51
N LEU A 354 -28.00 17.65 -22.50
CA LEU A 354 -29.11 18.59 -22.44
C LEU A 354 -28.57 20.02 -22.28
N ASN A 355 -27.60 20.21 -21.39
CA ASN A 355 -26.94 21.51 -21.19
C ASN A 355 -26.23 22.00 -22.45
N GLU A 356 -25.49 21.11 -23.16
CA GLU A 356 -24.84 21.43 -24.44
C GLU A 356 -25.86 21.90 -25.49
N LYS A 357 -26.99 21.21 -25.62
CA LYS A 357 -28.06 21.60 -26.56
C LYS A 357 -28.78 22.90 -26.14
N LEU A 358 -28.88 23.15 -24.85
CA LEU A 358 -29.43 24.41 -24.33
C LEU A 358 -28.48 25.57 -24.60
N GLU A 359 -27.20 25.40 -24.42
CA GLU A 359 -26.19 26.42 -24.76
C GLU A 359 -26.13 26.69 -26.25
N GLU A 360 -26.21 25.66 -27.10
CA GLU A 360 -26.23 25.77 -28.56
C GLU A 360 -27.51 26.48 -29.08
N LYS A 361 -28.66 26.17 -28.50
CA LYS A 361 -29.95 26.75 -28.97
C LYS A 361 -30.28 28.11 -28.35
N LEU A 362 -29.85 28.37 -27.14
CA LEU A 362 -30.18 29.59 -26.40
C LEU A 362 -29.12 30.68 -26.58
N GLY A 363 -27.88 30.34 -27.01
CA GLY A 363 -26.81 31.25 -27.37
C GLY A 363 -26.70 32.50 -26.47
N ASP A 364 -26.35 33.65 -27.05
CA ASP A 364 -26.27 34.92 -26.34
C ASP A 364 -27.63 35.60 -26.09
N LYS A 365 -28.73 34.94 -26.42
CA LYS A 365 -30.10 35.50 -26.32
C LYS A 365 -30.75 35.38 -24.94
N VAL A 366 -30.08 34.77 -23.99
CA VAL A 366 -30.62 34.55 -22.63
C VAL A 366 -29.65 35.06 -21.57
N SER A 367 -30.19 35.83 -20.61
CA SER A 367 -29.38 36.42 -19.53
C SER A 367 -28.69 35.31 -18.68
N PRO A 368 -27.50 35.60 -18.11
CA PRO A 368 -26.79 34.64 -17.25
C PRO A 368 -27.64 34.10 -16.08
N GLU A 369 -28.49 34.95 -15.51
CA GLU A 369 -29.36 34.60 -14.37
C GLU A 369 -30.44 33.59 -14.76
N LEU A 370 -30.97 33.66 -15.99
CA LEU A 370 -31.96 32.70 -16.48
C LEU A 370 -31.28 31.36 -16.89
N LYS A 371 -30.01 31.41 -17.34
CA LYS A 371 -29.20 30.19 -17.59
C LYS A 371 -28.94 29.46 -16.28
N ASP A 372 -28.62 30.16 -15.21
CA ASP A 372 -28.35 29.56 -13.89
C ASP A 372 -29.62 29.03 -13.23
N ALA A 373 -30.75 29.72 -13.38
CA ALA A 373 -32.06 29.25 -12.91
C ALA A 373 -32.51 27.96 -13.64
N LEU A 374 -32.29 27.86 -14.95
CA LEU A 374 -32.56 26.66 -15.73
C LEU A 374 -31.63 25.51 -15.36
N LYS A 375 -30.32 25.75 -15.16
CA LYS A 375 -29.35 24.77 -14.66
C LYS A 375 -29.75 24.25 -13.26
N GLY A 376 -30.25 25.14 -12.40
CA GLY A 376 -30.72 24.79 -11.04
C GLY A 376 -31.98 23.91 -11.03
N LEU A 377 -32.88 24.07 -12.01
CA LEU A 377 -34.09 23.26 -12.14
C LEU A 377 -33.82 21.82 -12.59
N PHE A 378 -32.77 21.62 -13.42
CA PHE A 378 -32.39 20.29 -13.94
C PHE A 378 -31.40 19.53 -13.06
N ASN A 379 -30.69 20.21 -12.13
CA ASN A 379 -29.79 19.58 -11.15
C ASN A 379 -30.44 19.21 -9.81
N ARG A 380 -31.74 19.45 -9.65
CA ARG A 380 -32.50 18.95 -8.49
C ARG A 380 -33.09 17.57 -8.81
N LYS A 381 -32.24 16.53 -8.59
CA LYS A 381 -32.70 15.17 -8.22
C LYS A 381 -31.62 14.46 -7.45
#